data_e37772820011a5096840324aa4c9eba5
#
_entry.id   e37772820011a5096840324aa4c9eba5
#
_cell.length_a   1.000
_cell.length_b   1.000
_cell.length_c   1.000
_cell.angle_alpha   90.00
_cell.angle_beta   90.00
_cell.angle_gamma   90.00
#
_symmetry.space_group_name_H-M   'P 1'
#
loop_
_entity.id
_entity.type
_entity.pdbx_description
1 polymer ?
#
loop_
_entity_poly.entity_id
_entity_poly.type
_entity_poly.pdbx_seq_one_letter_code
_entity_poly.pdbx_strand_id
1 'polypeptide(L)'
;MCGIVGYVGSKECAPILVEGLRRLEYRGYDSAGLALHTGAARGIEIVRAVGKLANLEAALKKSPLGGTTGVGHTRWATHGRPSEVNAHPHVAGNVAVVHNGIIENHVALRRDLESRGVRFASDTDTEIVAHLIDEALRAGTPRLVDAVRAALGRVRGAYAIAVMAANAPDEMVVAKADSPLVIGLGDGETLCASDIPALLAHTRRVVFLHDGEVATLTRAGAEITTLDGQPVTRAAKTIDWSPTQAEKGGYKHFMLKEIHEQPRAVEDTLRGRLDLAEGDVIGEEIGIPAELARSIRRVYFVACGTSAHAAMAGRYWVEQLARIPAVVEIGSEVRYRDPVFGPDDLVVAVSQSGETLDTLAAVKTARAQGAHILAVANVMDSAIPRISDAALYTHAGPEIGVASTKCFTTQLVAMLLLAVYLGRRRGTLPQDDARRILDALARAPHQMRDVLAKADELKLLAKKYMRSAHMLFLGRGTGFPVALEGALKLKEISYIHAEGYAAGEMKHGPIALIDEDMPVVVVCPKDAHYEKTFSNMQEVLARAGQIIAVCTEGDADVRGLLAAEAVQGGARRPSPPATPEPDIFEIPAATAEVLPLLEVIPLQLLAYYIADLKGTDVDQPRNLAKTVTVE
;
A
#
# COMPACT_ATOMS: atom_id res chain seq x y z
N MET A 1 5.76 -7.41 -6.03
CA MET A 1 4.52 -8.18 -6.23
C MET A 1 4.16 -8.26 -7.70
N CYS A 2 3.44 -9.31 -8.10
CA CYS A 2 3.10 -9.54 -9.51
C CYS A 2 1.68 -9.05 -9.83
N GLY A 3 1.38 -8.80 -11.12
CA GLY A 3 0.06 -8.49 -11.63
C GLY A 3 -0.47 -9.60 -12.51
N ILE A 4 -1.67 -10.10 -12.25
CA ILE A 4 -2.41 -11.04 -13.09
C ILE A 4 -3.58 -10.32 -13.74
N VAL A 5 -3.81 -10.57 -15.03
CA VAL A 5 -5.04 -10.22 -15.75
C VAL A 5 -5.44 -11.40 -16.62
N GLY A 6 -6.67 -11.86 -16.53
CA GLY A 6 -7.24 -12.89 -17.38
C GLY A 6 -8.53 -12.39 -18.04
N TYR A 7 -8.80 -12.90 -19.24
CA TYR A 7 -9.97 -12.55 -20.02
C TYR A 7 -10.54 -13.77 -20.75
N VAL A 8 -11.85 -13.95 -20.66
CA VAL A 8 -12.63 -14.90 -21.46
C VAL A 8 -13.84 -14.16 -22.01
N GLY A 9 -13.91 -14.01 -23.32
CA GLY A 9 -14.98 -13.22 -23.92
C GLY A 9 -15.10 -13.39 -25.44
N SER A 10 -15.69 -12.39 -26.10
CA SER A 10 -15.85 -12.37 -27.57
C SER A 10 -14.92 -11.40 -28.29
N LYS A 11 -14.21 -10.53 -27.53
CA LYS A 11 -13.32 -9.51 -28.09
C LYS A 11 -11.90 -10.04 -28.20
N GLU A 12 -11.08 -9.42 -29.05
CA GLU A 12 -9.62 -9.64 -29.07
C GLU A 12 -9.04 -9.34 -27.70
N CYS A 13 -8.42 -10.36 -27.06
CA CYS A 13 -8.02 -10.25 -25.65
C CYS A 13 -6.65 -9.59 -25.45
N ALA A 14 -5.74 -9.61 -26.42
CA ALA A 14 -4.40 -9.04 -26.26
C ALA A 14 -4.41 -7.56 -25.86
N PRO A 15 -5.18 -6.65 -26.48
CA PRO A 15 -5.27 -5.25 -26.06
C PRO A 15 -5.86 -5.10 -24.65
N ILE A 16 -6.85 -5.92 -24.29
CA ILE A 16 -7.51 -5.93 -22.98
C ILE A 16 -6.50 -6.31 -21.89
N LEU A 17 -5.76 -7.38 -22.12
CA LEU A 17 -4.72 -7.86 -21.19
C LEU A 17 -3.60 -6.83 -21.00
N VAL A 18 -3.09 -6.25 -22.10
CA VAL A 18 -2.04 -5.22 -22.03
C VAL A 18 -2.52 -3.99 -21.26
N GLU A 19 -3.75 -3.52 -21.51
CA GLU A 19 -4.31 -2.37 -20.79
C GLU A 19 -4.52 -2.67 -19.30
N GLY A 20 -5.03 -3.87 -18.99
CA GLY A 20 -5.16 -4.33 -17.60
C GLY A 20 -3.81 -4.44 -16.89
N LEU A 21 -2.78 -5.01 -17.56
CA LEU A 21 -1.43 -5.09 -17.03
C LEU A 21 -0.79 -3.71 -16.83
N ARG A 22 -1.07 -2.75 -17.72
CA ARG A 22 -0.60 -1.36 -17.56
C ARG A 22 -1.12 -0.73 -16.28
N ARG A 23 -2.35 -1.05 -15.91
CA ARG A 23 -2.97 -0.61 -14.64
C ARG A 23 -2.44 -1.36 -13.42
N LEU A 24 -1.71 -2.47 -13.61
CA LEU A 24 -1.08 -3.27 -12.55
C LEU A 24 0.45 -3.17 -12.54
N GLU A 25 1.07 -2.36 -13.42
CA GLU A 25 2.53 -2.28 -13.53
C GLU A 25 3.19 -1.80 -12.22
N TYR A 26 2.46 -1.04 -11.39
CA TYR A 26 2.90 -0.68 -10.04
C TYR A 26 3.13 -1.89 -9.10
N ARG A 27 2.60 -3.07 -9.47
CA ARG A 27 2.75 -4.31 -8.69
C ARG A 27 3.99 -5.09 -9.09
N GLY A 28 4.50 -4.93 -10.30
CA GLY A 28 5.70 -5.64 -10.78
C GLY A 28 6.09 -5.21 -12.20
N TYR A 29 7.37 -5.11 -12.45
CA TYR A 29 7.91 -4.58 -13.72
C TYR A 29 9.25 -5.22 -14.14
N ASP A 30 9.65 -6.35 -13.54
CA ASP A 30 10.91 -7.04 -13.86
C ASP A 30 10.84 -7.82 -15.16
N SER A 31 9.66 -8.33 -15.48
CA SER A 31 9.31 -8.96 -16.73
C SER A 31 7.79 -8.99 -16.91
N ALA A 32 7.34 -9.15 -18.14
CA ALA A 32 5.93 -9.29 -18.47
C ALA A 32 5.71 -10.33 -19.56
N GLY A 33 4.50 -10.89 -19.63
CA GLY A 33 4.15 -11.79 -20.71
C GLY A 33 2.67 -12.09 -20.81
N LEU A 34 2.27 -12.63 -21.97
CA LEU A 34 0.91 -13.05 -22.29
C LEU A 34 0.92 -14.50 -22.77
N ALA A 35 -0.16 -15.22 -22.46
CA ALA A 35 -0.55 -16.45 -23.16
C ALA A 35 -1.96 -16.27 -23.70
N LEU A 36 -2.17 -16.58 -24.97
CA LEU A 36 -3.47 -16.51 -25.64
C LEU A 36 -3.80 -17.84 -26.30
N HIS A 37 -5.09 -18.19 -26.24
CA HIS A 37 -5.62 -19.29 -27.04
C HIS A 37 -5.91 -18.81 -28.46
N THR A 38 -5.09 -19.24 -29.43
CA THR A 38 -5.12 -18.76 -30.81
C THR A 38 -5.94 -19.68 -31.75
N GLY A 39 -6.80 -20.52 -31.18
CA GLY A 39 -7.68 -21.47 -31.88
C GLY A 39 -7.17 -22.91 -31.81
N ALA A 40 -8.05 -23.86 -32.15
CA ALA A 40 -7.81 -25.29 -31.96
C ALA A 40 -6.58 -25.85 -32.75
N ALA A 41 -6.20 -25.20 -33.86
CA ALA A 41 -5.06 -25.64 -34.68
C ALA A 41 -3.70 -25.20 -34.15
N ARG A 42 -3.64 -24.09 -33.37
CA ARG A 42 -2.38 -23.51 -32.87
C ARG A 42 -2.21 -23.63 -31.36
N GLY A 43 -3.30 -23.87 -30.64
CA GLY A 43 -3.31 -24.01 -29.18
C GLY A 43 -3.00 -22.72 -28.46
N ILE A 44 -2.10 -22.74 -27.48
CA ILE A 44 -1.69 -21.58 -26.68
C ILE A 44 -0.38 -21.02 -27.23
N GLU A 45 -0.39 -19.75 -27.63
CA GLU A 45 0.80 -19.00 -28.02
C GLU A 45 1.20 -18.01 -26.90
N ILE A 46 2.53 -17.78 -26.77
CA ILE A 46 3.09 -16.99 -25.65
C ILE A 46 4.07 -15.95 -26.19
N VAL A 47 4.00 -14.75 -25.62
CA VAL A 47 5.02 -13.71 -25.78
C VAL A 47 5.46 -13.23 -24.40
N ARG A 48 6.77 -13.14 -24.18
CA ARG A 48 7.41 -12.69 -22.93
C ARG A 48 8.45 -11.63 -23.23
N ALA A 49 8.68 -10.73 -22.28
CA ALA A 49 9.73 -9.73 -22.35
C ALA A 49 10.29 -9.43 -20.96
N VAL A 50 11.59 -9.18 -20.87
CA VAL A 50 12.26 -8.70 -19.65
C VAL A 50 12.08 -7.20 -19.52
N GLY A 51 11.90 -6.69 -18.29
CA GLY A 51 11.73 -5.27 -17.99
C GLY A 51 10.27 -4.82 -18.05
N LYS A 52 10.07 -3.51 -18.20
CA LYS A 52 8.75 -2.87 -18.14
C LYS A 52 7.81 -3.35 -19.26
N LEU A 53 6.51 -3.14 -19.05
CA LEU A 53 5.44 -3.55 -19.98
C LEU A 53 5.66 -3.03 -21.41
N ALA A 54 6.29 -1.88 -21.59
CA ALA A 54 6.64 -1.34 -22.91
C ALA A 54 7.48 -2.30 -23.76
N ASN A 55 8.31 -3.16 -23.15
CA ASN A 55 9.10 -4.17 -23.86
C ASN A 55 8.21 -5.30 -24.39
N LEU A 56 7.20 -5.71 -23.60
CA LEU A 56 6.18 -6.66 -24.04
C LEU A 56 5.35 -6.10 -25.20
N GLU A 57 4.94 -4.84 -25.13
CA GLU A 57 4.22 -4.15 -26.21
C GLU A 57 5.06 -4.11 -27.51
N ALA A 58 6.35 -3.85 -27.40
CA ALA A 58 7.26 -3.88 -28.55
C ALA A 58 7.41 -5.28 -29.14
N ALA A 59 7.42 -6.33 -28.31
CA ALA A 59 7.46 -7.72 -28.75
C ALA A 59 6.15 -8.12 -29.44
N LEU A 60 4.98 -7.74 -28.89
CA LEU A 60 3.66 -7.99 -29.50
C LEU A 60 3.47 -7.28 -30.85
N LYS A 61 4.06 -6.09 -31.04
CA LYS A 61 4.06 -5.42 -32.36
C LYS A 61 4.84 -6.21 -33.44
N LYS A 62 5.89 -6.96 -33.04
CA LYS A 62 6.68 -7.81 -33.95
C LYS A 62 6.01 -9.16 -34.18
N SER A 63 5.34 -9.72 -33.20
CA SER A 63 4.65 -11.00 -33.21
C SER A 63 3.24 -10.84 -32.62
N PRO A 64 2.28 -10.32 -33.42
CA PRO A 64 0.92 -10.12 -32.93
C PRO A 64 0.26 -11.45 -32.56
N LEU A 65 -0.40 -11.51 -31.42
CA LEU A 65 -1.21 -12.63 -30.97
C LEU A 65 -2.69 -12.25 -31.08
N GLY A 66 -3.48 -13.18 -31.66
CA GLY A 66 -4.95 -13.06 -31.73
C GLY A 66 -5.63 -14.13 -30.88
N GLY A 67 -6.79 -13.81 -30.34
CA GLY A 67 -7.58 -14.75 -29.54
C GLY A 67 -8.57 -14.05 -28.64
N THR A 68 -9.54 -14.81 -28.13
CA THR A 68 -10.63 -14.31 -27.29
C THR A 68 -10.55 -14.82 -25.85
N THR A 69 -9.56 -15.68 -25.55
CA THR A 69 -9.26 -16.16 -24.22
C THR A 69 -7.76 -16.02 -24.01
N GLY A 70 -7.36 -15.39 -22.89
CA GLY A 70 -5.95 -15.16 -22.62
C GLY A 70 -5.68 -14.74 -21.20
N VAL A 71 -4.41 -14.86 -20.80
CA VAL A 71 -3.89 -14.45 -19.50
C VAL A 71 -2.62 -13.65 -19.67
N GLY A 72 -2.46 -12.62 -18.87
CA GLY A 72 -1.27 -11.79 -18.82
C GLY A 72 -0.72 -11.66 -17.41
N HIS A 73 0.58 -11.36 -17.35
CA HIS A 73 1.30 -11.25 -16.09
C HIS A 73 2.39 -10.19 -16.14
N THR A 74 2.54 -9.42 -15.06
CA THR A 74 3.72 -8.61 -14.78
C THR A 74 4.40 -9.16 -13.53
N ARG A 75 5.71 -9.41 -13.61
CA ARG A 75 6.45 -10.14 -12.59
C ARG A 75 7.26 -9.20 -11.70
N TRP A 76 7.25 -9.52 -10.42
CA TRP A 76 8.23 -9.12 -9.42
C TRP A 76 8.99 -10.38 -8.99
N ALA A 77 10.28 -10.45 -9.29
CA ALA A 77 11.06 -11.67 -9.12
C ALA A 77 11.28 -12.02 -7.65
N THR A 78 10.79 -13.18 -7.22
CA THR A 78 11.07 -13.80 -5.93
C THR A 78 12.00 -15.01 -6.08
N HIS A 79 11.72 -15.89 -7.05
CA HIS A 79 12.51 -17.07 -7.40
C HIS A 79 12.98 -17.01 -8.85
N GLY A 80 14.28 -17.14 -9.08
CA GLY A 80 14.89 -16.99 -10.40
C GLY A 80 15.01 -15.52 -10.85
N ARG A 81 16.21 -15.10 -11.28
CA ARG A 81 16.47 -13.72 -11.75
C ARG A 81 15.61 -13.36 -12.95
N PRO A 82 15.34 -12.06 -13.19
CA PRO A 82 14.62 -11.60 -14.37
C PRO A 82 15.28 -12.10 -15.66
N SER A 83 14.52 -12.88 -16.45
CA SER A 83 14.90 -13.42 -17.77
C SER A 83 13.63 -13.80 -18.51
N GLU A 84 13.68 -13.96 -19.84
CA GLU A 84 12.53 -14.41 -20.63
C GLU A 84 12.05 -15.81 -20.20
N VAL A 85 12.97 -16.69 -19.82
CA VAL A 85 12.66 -18.06 -19.39
C VAL A 85 11.92 -18.07 -18.06
N ASN A 86 12.30 -17.17 -17.14
CA ASN A 86 11.69 -17.02 -15.83
C ASN A 86 10.47 -16.08 -15.83
N ALA A 87 10.14 -15.44 -16.96
CA ALA A 87 8.94 -14.63 -17.10
C ALA A 87 7.69 -15.53 -17.25
N HIS A 88 6.58 -15.12 -16.62
CA HIS A 88 5.27 -15.76 -16.82
C HIS A 88 4.65 -15.35 -18.15
N PRO A 89 3.73 -16.16 -18.70
CA PRO A 89 3.21 -17.46 -18.23
C PRO A 89 4.22 -18.61 -18.39
N HIS A 90 4.14 -19.63 -17.49
CA HIS A 90 4.87 -20.89 -17.63
C HIS A 90 4.00 -21.95 -18.30
N VAL A 91 4.61 -22.85 -19.07
CA VAL A 91 3.89 -23.88 -19.83
C VAL A 91 4.47 -25.25 -19.57
N ALA A 92 3.57 -26.20 -19.39
CA ALA A 92 3.88 -27.63 -19.41
C ALA A 92 2.84 -28.35 -20.28
N GLY A 93 3.30 -29.07 -21.31
CA GLY A 93 2.40 -29.72 -22.27
C GLY A 93 1.39 -28.72 -22.89
N ASN A 94 0.12 -28.96 -22.60
CA ASN A 94 -1.01 -28.15 -23.11
C ASN A 94 -1.52 -27.10 -22.10
N VAL A 95 -0.83 -26.88 -20.99
CA VAL A 95 -1.28 -26.01 -19.88
C VAL A 95 -0.38 -24.78 -19.79
N ALA A 96 -0.99 -23.60 -19.67
CA ALA A 96 -0.33 -22.33 -19.36
C ALA A 96 -0.80 -21.82 -17.99
N VAL A 97 0.14 -21.38 -17.15
CA VAL A 97 -0.11 -20.90 -15.78
C VAL A 97 0.59 -19.58 -15.55
N VAL A 98 -0.12 -18.64 -14.94
CA VAL A 98 0.44 -17.48 -14.25
C VAL A 98 0.19 -17.59 -12.76
N HIS A 99 1.10 -17.04 -11.95
CA HIS A 99 1.06 -17.20 -10.50
C HIS A 99 1.62 -15.96 -9.80
N ASN A 100 0.89 -15.52 -8.79
CA ASN A 100 1.35 -14.59 -7.77
C ASN A 100 1.44 -15.35 -6.45
N GLY A 101 2.56 -15.30 -5.77
CA GLY A 101 2.76 -15.99 -4.50
C GLY A 101 4.09 -16.72 -4.42
N ILE A 102 4.18 -17.64 -3.48
CA ILE A 102 5.33 -18.52 -3.30
C ILE A 102 4.84 -19.93 -2.96
N ILE A 103 5.33 -20.92 -3.70
CA ILE A 103 5.10 -22.34 -3.41
C ILE A 103 6.19 -22.83 -2.45
N GLU A 104 5.89 -22.84 -1.17
CA GLU A 104 6.88 -23.14 -0.10
C GLU A 104 7.51 -24.53 -0.23
N ASN A 105 6.73 -25.52 -0.66
CA ASN A 105 7.22 -26.89 -0.84
C ASN A 105 7.78 -27.17 -2.25
N HIS A 106 8.12 -26.12 -3.02
CA HIS A 106 8.57 -26.22 -4.40
C HIS A 106 9.78 -27.14 -4.59
N VAL A 107 10.75 -27.11 -3.68
CA VAL A 107 11.96 -27.96 -3.78
C VAL A 107 11.62 -29.44 -3.72
N ALA A 108 10.72 -29.85 -2.85
CA ALA A 108 10.31 -31.25 -2.72
C ALA A 108 9.50 -31.70 -3.94
N LEU A 109 8.55 -30.86 -4.40
CA LEU A 109 7.74 -31.15 -5.59
C LEU A 109 8.59 -31.20 -6.88
N ARG A 110 9.58 -30.33 -7.01
CA ARG A 110 10.51 -30.32 -8.16
C ARG A 110 11.30 -31.61 -8.22
N ARG A 111 11.89 -32.06 -7.10
CA ARG A 111 12.64 -33.33 -7.01
C ARG A 111 11.77 -34.54 -7.35
N ASP A 112 10.53 -34.56 -6.88
CA ASP A 112 9.58 -35.63 -7.19
C ASP A 112 9.28 -35.67 -8.71
N LEU A 113 8.99 -34.54 -9.33
CA LEU A 113 8.74 -34.44 -10.77
C LEU A 113 9.99 -34.81 -11.60
N GLU A 114 11.17 -34.32 -11.23
CA GLU A 114 12.45 -34.67 -11.88
C GLU A 114 12.75 -36.16 -11.80
N SER A 115 12.46 -36.81 -10.67
CA SER A 115 12.62 -38.26 -10.49
C SER A 115 11.74 -39.07 -11.44
N ARG A 116 10.64 -38.47 -11.94
CA ARG A 116 9.71 -39.04 -12.93
C ARG A 116 10.01 -38.61 -14.36
N GLY A 117 11.15 -37.95 -14.57
CA GLY A 117 11.66 -37.57 -15.91
C GLY A 117 11.18 -36.21 -16.42
N VAL A 118 10.52 -35.40 -15.58
CA VAL A 118 10.13 -34.04 -15.94
C VAL A 118 11.38 -33.15 -16.04
N ARG A 119 11.47 -32.35 -17.10
CA ARG A 119 12.53 -31.37 -17.28
C ARG A 119 11.95 -29.97 -17.15
N PHE A 120 12.53 -29.17 -16.29
CA PHE A 120 12.15 -27.79 -16.08
C PHE A 120 12.92 -26.83 -17.00
N ALA A 121 12.24 -25.87 -17.56
CA ALA A 121 12.83 -24.83 -18.40
C ALA A 121 13.27 -23.60 -17.57
N SER A 122 12.59 -23.34 -16.44
CA SER A 122 12.81 -22.16 -15.60
C SER A 122 13.28 -22.50 -14.19
N ASP A 123 13.76 -21.47 -13.48
CA ASP A 123 14.14 -21.57 -12.05
C ASP A 123 12.96 -21.24 -11.13
N THR A 124 11.75 -20.98 -11.67
CA THR A 124 10.60 -20.51 -10.90
C THR A 124 9.89 -21.68 -10.21
N ASP A 125 9.25 -21.38 -9.10
CA ASP A 125 8.35 -22.29 -8.39
C ASP A 125 7.03 -22.52 -9.16
N THR A 126 6.61 -21.56 -9.97
CA THR A 126 5.37 -21.62 -10.76
C THR A 126 5.33 -22.73 -11.81
N GLU A 127 6.44 -23.04 -12.45
CA GLU A 127 6.49 -24.07 -13.49
C GLU A 127 6.09 -25.44 -12.96
N ILE A 128 6.30 -25.68 -11.64
CA ILE A 128 5.89 -26.90 -10.95
C ILE A 128 4.37 -27.08 -11.03
N VAL A 129 3.61 -25.98 -10.83
CA VAL A 129 2.14 -26.02 -10.87
C VAL A 129 1.66 -26.41 -12.28
N ALA A 130 2.28 -25.87 -13.32
CA ALA A 130 1.96 -26.23 -14.72
C ALA A 130 2.18 -27.72 -14.97
N HIS A 131 3.31 -28.28 -14.50
CA HIS A 131 3.60 -29.72 -14.62
C HIS A 131 2.64 -30.60 -13.85
N LEU A 132 2.26 -30.23 -12.63
CA LEU A 132 1.29 -30.98 -11.83
C LEU A 132 -0.09 -31.04 -12.49
N ILE A 133 -0.54 -29.92 -13.10
CA ILE A 133 -1.82 -29.86 -13.81
C ILE A 133 -1.76 -30.71 -15.10
N ASP A 134 -0.70 -30.58 -15.89
CA ASP A 134 -0.51 -31.35 -17.12
C ASP A 134 -0.45 -32.87 -16.82
N GLU A 135 0.22 -33.27 -15.73
CA GLU A 135 0.26 -34.65 -15.27
C GLU A 135 -1.15 -35.17 -14.94
N ALA A 136 -1.97 -34.38 -14.21
CA ALA A 136 -3.34 -34.78 -13.87
C ALA A 136 -4.22 -34.92 -15.13
N LEU A 137 -4.09 -34.03 -16.11
CA LEU A 137 -4.82 -34.12 -17.36
C LEU A 137 -4.40 -35.36 -18.18
N ARG A 138 -3.09 -35.65 -18.26
CA ARG A 138 -2.59 -36.87 -18.93
C ARG A 138 -3.00 -38.15 -18.23
N ALA A 139 -3.18 -38.11 -16.90
CA ALA A 139 -3.69 -39.23 -16.13
C ALA A 139 -5.18 -39.50 -16.33
N GLY A 140 -5.87 -38.67 -17.16
CA GLY A 140 -7.26 -38.87 -17.55
C GLY A 140 -8.26 -38.04 -16.74
N THR A 141 -7.84 -37.03 -16.00
CA THR A 141 -8.75 -36.07 -15.34
C THR A 141 -9.51 -35.30 -16.44
N PRO A 142 -10.88 -35.37 -16.47
CA PRO A 142 -11.62 -34.95 -17.64
C PRO A 142 -11.77 -33.43 -17.80
N ARG A 143 -11.76 -32.68 -16.70
CA ARG A 143 -11.96 -31.24 -16.70
C ARG A 143 -10.74 -30.50 -16.17
N LEU A 144 -10.46 -29.33 -16.74
CA LEU A 144 -9.32 -28.50 -16.30
C LEU A 144 -9.41 -28.13 -14.81
N VAL A 145 -10.62 -27.79 -14.32
CA VAL A 145 -10.85 -27.43 -12.91
C VAL A 145 -10.51 -28.57 -11.95
N ASP A 146 -10.77 -29.82 -12.33
CA ASP A 146 -10.47 -30.99 -11.49
C ASP A 146 -8.95 -31.28 -11.47
N ALA A 147 -8.26 -31.06 -12.59
CA ALA A 147 -6.79 -31.16 -12.67
C ALA A 147 -6.12 -30.05 -11.84
N VAL A 148 -6.66 -28.82 -11.86
CA VAL A 148 -6.19 -27.72 -11.01
C VAL A 148 -6.37 -28.05 -9.53
N ARG A 149 -7.53 -28.57 -9.11
CA ARG A 149 -7.77 -29.00 -7.72
C ARG A 149 -6.78 -30.08 -7.28
N ALA A 150 -6.56 -31.09 -8.12
CA ALA A 150 -5.62 -32.17 -7.82
C ALA A 150 -4.18 -31.63 -7.64
N ALA A 151 -3.75 -30.70 -8.49
CA ALA A 151 -2.46 -30.05 -8.38
C ALA A 151 -2.34 -29.21 -7.09
N LEU A 152 -3.34 -28.37 -6.81
CA LEU A 152 -3.35 -27.49 -5.63
C LEU A 152 -3.43 -28.27 -4.30
N GLY A 153 -4.03 -29.43 -4.28
CA GLY A 153 -4.00 -30.35 -3.11
C GLY A 153 -2.60 -30.80 -2.71
N ARG A 154 -1.60 -30.67 -3.59
CA ARG A 154 -0.18 -30.98 -3.34
C ARG A 154 0.67 -29.76 -3.00
N VAL A 155 0.17 -28.56 -3.29
CA VAL A 155 0.88 -27.28 -3.12
C VAL A 155 0.67 -26.76 -1.69
N ARG A 156 1.73 -26.18 -1.11
CA ARG A 156 1.70 -25.41 0.15
C ARG A 156 2.26 -24.04 -0.08
N GLY A 157 1.69 -23.03 0.57
CA GLY A 157 2.10 -21.63 0.46
C GLY A 157 1.00 -20.73 -0.10
N ALA A 158 1.35 -19.45 -0.32
CA ALA A 158 0.44 -18.43 -0.83
C ALA A 158 0.41 -18.47 -2.36
N TYR A 159 -0.79 -18.48 -2.95
CA TYR A 159 -0.95 -18.42 -4.41
C TYR A 159 -2.20 -17.68 -4.85
N ALA A 160 -2.10 -16.99 -5.97
CA ALA A 160 -3.20 -16.65 -6.87
C ALA A 160 -2.77 -17.13 -8.27
N ILE A 161 -3.54 -18.01 -8.87
CA ILE A 161 -3.22 -18.58 -10.19
C ILE A 161 -4.33 -18.33 -11.19
N ALA A 162 -3.95 -18.18 -12.47
CA ALA A 162 -4.86 -18.32 -13.60
C ALA A 162 -4.27 -19.33 -14.59
N VAL A 163 -5.10 -20.27 -15.01
CA VAL A 163 -4.73 -21.47 -15.77
C VAL A 163 -5.57 -21.56 -17.02
N MET A 164 -4.91 -21.82 -18.13
CA MET A 164 -5.52 -22.11 -19.42
C MET A 164 -5.03 -23.46 -19.94
N ALA A 165 -5.85 -24.16 -20.71
CA ALA A 165 -5.45 -25.37 -21.40
C ALA A 165 -5.81 -25.31 -22.90
N ALA A 166 -4.95 -25.85 -23.75
CA ALA A 166 -5.15 -25.82 -25.20
C ALA A 166 -6.41 -26.58 -25.66
N ASN A 167 -6.85 -27.57 -24.90
CA ASN A 167 -8.08 -28.34 -25.13
C ASN A 167 -9.35 -27.73 -24.52
N ALA A 168 -9.24 -26.56 -23.83
CA ALA A 168 -10.34 -25.86 -23.19
C ALA A 168 -10.32 -24.36 -23.59
N PRO A 169 -10.64 -24.04 -24.88
CA PRO A 169 -10.43 -22.71 -25.44
C PRO A 169 -11.33 -21.60 -24.87
N ASP A 170 -12.50 -21.98 -24.34
CA ASP A 170 -13.55 -21.05 -23.90
C ASP A 170 -13.62 -20.97 -22.37
N GLU A 171 -12.65 -21.51 -21.65
CA GLU A 171 -12.61 -21.47 -20.20
C GLU A 171 -11.23 -21.11 -19.67
N MET A 172 -11.21 -20.55 -18.46
CA MET A 172 -10.04 -20.30 -17.66
C MET A 172 -10.33 -20.75 -16.23
N VAL A 173 -9.40 -21.39 -15.58
CA VAL A 173 -9.56 -21.74 -14.16
C VAL A 173 -8.67 -20.85 -13.31
N VAL A 174 -9.26 -20.27 -12.26
CA VAL A 174 -8.55 -19.41 -11.32
C VAL A 174 -8.73 -19.94 -9.91
N ALA A 175 -7.72 -19.76 -9.07
CA ALA A 175 -7.75 -20.16 -7.67
C ALA A 175 -6.87 -19.27 -6.82
N LYS A 176 -7.15 -19.19 -5.51
CA LYS A 176 -6.33 -18.41 -4.58
C LYS A 176 -6.23 -19.01 -3.18
N ALA A 177 -5.10 -18.74 -2.54
CA ALA A 177 -4.88 -18.83 -1.11
C ALA A 177 -3.90 -17.72 -0.71
N ASP A 178 -4.27 -16.87 0.25
CA ASP A 178 -3.51 -15.74 0.80
C ASP A 178 -3.08 -14.64 -0.21
N SER A 179 -3.01 -14.90 -1.51
CA SER A 179 -2.72 -13.91 -2.55
C SER A 179 -4.00 -13.36 -3.17
N PRO A 180 -4.10 -12.04 -3.49
CA PRO A 180 -5.35 -11.44 -3.99
C PRO A 180 -5.68 -11.87 -5.41
N LEU A 181 -6.97 -12.16 -5.65
CA LEU A 181 -7.56 -12.40 -6.98
C LEU A 181 -9.04 -12.04 -6.97
N VAL A 182 -9.46 -11.24 -7.95
CA VAL A 182 -10.83 -10.73 -8.10
C VAL A 182 -11.36 -11.11 -9.48
N ILE A 183 -12.62 -11.53 -9.54
CA ILE A 183 -13.32 -11.84 -10.80
C ILE A 183 -14.20 -10.65 -11.17
N GLY A 184 -14.11 -10.20 -12.42
CA GLY A 184 -14.99 -9.17 -13.01
C GLY A 184 -16.04 -9.81 -13.90
N LEU A 185 -17.32 -9.48 -13.66
CA LEU A 185 -18.46 -9.97 -14.42
C LEU A 185 -18.93 -8.89 -15.40
N GLY A 186 -18.55 -9.01 -16.66
CA GLY A 186 -19.00 -8.15 -17.76
C GLY A 186 -20.23 -8.71 -18.50
N ASP A 187 -20.62 -8.04 -19.57
CA ASP A 187 -21.69 -8.49 -20.47
C ASP A 187 -21.11 -9.38 -21.58
N GLY A 188 -21.33 -10.69 -21.49
CA GLY A 188 -20.75 -11.68 -22.41
C GLY A 188 -19.22 -11.81 -22.30
N GLU A 189 -18.65 -11.38 -21.21
CA GLU A 189 -17.22 -11.48 -20.91
C GLU A 189 -16.98 -11.63 -19.40
N THR A 190 -15.99 -12.40 -19.04
CA THR A 190 -15.54 -12.57 -17.65
C THR A 190 -14.03 -12.33 -17.58
N LEU A 191 -13.64 -11.58 -16.58
CA LEU A 191 -12.25 -11.22 -16.35
C LEU A 191 -11.79 -11.72 -14.98
N CYS A 192 -10.49 -11.84 -14.79
CA CYS A 192 -9.90 -11.92 -13.47
C CYS A 192 -8.70 -10.97 -13.38
N ALA A 193 -8.43 -10.46 -12.20
CA ALA A 193 -7.24 -9.66 -11.96
C ALA A 193 -6.78 -9.77 -10.50
N SER A 194 -5.50 -9.52 -10.29
CA SER A 194 -4.95 -9.44 -8.94
C SER A 194 -5.31 -8.14 -8.21
N ASP A 195 -5.89 -7.14 -8.93
CA ASP A 195 -6.42 -5.92 -8.32
C ASP A 195 -7.53 -5.30 -9.18
N ILE A 196 -8.44 -4.57 -8.52
CA ILE A 196 -9.64 -3.94 -9.09
C ILE A 196 -9.34 -2.97 -10.25
N PRO A 197 -8.30 -2.10 -10.20
CA PRO A 197 -8.05 -1.12 -11.26
C PRO A 197 -7.96 -1.71 -12.67
N ALA A 198 -7.50 -2.96 -12.79
CA ALA A 198 -7.41 -3.64 -14.09
C ALA A 198 -8.80 -3.99 -14.70
N LEU A 199 -9.84 -4.09 -13.87
CA LEU A 199 -11.18 -4.50 -14.28
C LEU A 199 -12.11 -3.32 -14.62
N LEU A 200 -11.85 -2.13 -14.06
CA LEU A 200 -12.77 -0.99 -14.07
C LEU A 200 -13.14 -0.47 -15.47
N ALA A 201 -12.29 -0.70 -16.47
CA ALA A 201 -12.59 -0.33 -17.86
C ALA A 201 -13.66 -1.24 -18.52
N HIS A 202 -13.88 -2.43 -17.97
CA HIS A 202 -14.76 -3.46 -18.52
C HIS A 202 -15.99 -3.68 -17.66
N THR A 203 -15.82 -3.72 -16.34
CA THR A 203 -16.93 -3.93 -15.40
C THR A 203 -16.64 -3.36 -14.02
N ARG A 204 -17.70 -2.95 -13.33
CA ARG A 204 -17.67 -2.61 -11.91
C ARG A 204 -18.26 -3.71 -11.03
N ARG A 205 -18.84 -4.74 -11.64
CA ARG A 205 -19.42 -5.88 -10.92
C ARG A 205 -18.30 -6.89 -10.70
N VAL A 206 -17.93 -7.09 -9.44
CA VAL A 206 -16.81 -7.96 -9.07
C VAL A 206 -17.24 -9.02 -8.06
N VAL A 207 -16.55 -10.15 -8.09
CA VAL A 207 -16.67 -11.22 -7.10
C VAL A 207 -15.28 -11.44 -6.49
N PHE A 208 -15.19 -11.37 -5.18
CA PHE A 208 -13.97 -11.66 -4.44
C PHE A 208 -13.92 -13.15 -4.11
N LEU A 209 -12.87 -13.85 -4.56
CA LEU A 209 -12.60 -15.22 -4.14
C LEU A 209 -12.07 -15.25 -2.71
N HIS A 210 -12.44 -16.28 -1.97
CA HIS A 210 -11.86 -16.57 -0.66
C HIS A 210 -10.74 -17.62 -0.78
N ASP A 211 -9.95 -17.74 0.29
CA ASP A 211 -8.88 -18.74 0.33
C ASP A 211 -9.44 -20.15 0.20
N GLY A 212 -8.81 -20.97 -0.65
CA GLY A 212 -9.25 -22.33 -0.94
C GLY A 212 -10.42 -22.43 -1.91
N GLU A 213 -10.82 -21.33 -2.58
CA GLU A 213 -11.81 -21.36 -3.66
C GLU A 213 -11.15 -21.46 -5.03
N VAL A 214 -11.83 -22.18 -5.93
CA VAL A 214 -11.47 -22.38 -7.34
C VAL A 214 -12.65 -21.95 -8.19
N ALA A 215 -12.42 -21.14 -9.21
CA ALA A 215 -13.48 -20.70 -10.12
C ALA A 215 -13.15 -21.08 -11.58
N THR A 216 -14.15 -21.58 -12.30
CA THR A 216 -14.12 -21.73 -13.75
C THR A 216 -14.77 -20.50 -14.36
N LEU A 217 -14.00 -19.74 -15.14
CA LEU A 217 -14.46 -18.55 -15.85
C LEU A 217 -14.80 -18.91 -17.28
N THR A 218 -16.00 -18.52 -17.72
CA THR A 218 -16.47 -18.63 -19.10
C THR A 218 -17.07 -17.30 -19.55
N ARG A 219 -17.47 -17.16 -20.80
CA ARG A 219 -18.19 -15.97 -21.29
C ARG A 219 -19.50 -15.70 -20.54
N ALA A 220 -20.11 -16.75 -19.98
CA ALA A 220 -21.37 -16.66 -19.26
C ALA A 220 -21.24 -16.23 -17.80
N GLY A 221 -20.01 -16.24 -17.25
CA GLY A 221 -19.74 -15.89 -15.86
C GLY A 221 -18.73 -16.83 -15.19
N ALA A 222 -18.83 -16.94 -13.87
CA ALA A 222 -17.93 -17.72 -13.04
C ALA A 222 -18.70 -18.79 -12.23
N GLU A 223 -18.22 -20.03 -12.28
CA GLU A 223 -18.66 -21.12 -11.39
C GLU A 223 -17.61 -21.32 -10.30
N ILE A 224 -17.98 -21.11 -9.04
CA ILE A 224 -17.07 -21.17 -7.90
C ILE A 224 -17.31 -22.44 -7.10
N THR A 225 -16.22 -23.07 -6.67
CA THR A 225 -16.25 -24.25 -5.81
C THR A 225 -15.11 -24.18 -4.79
N THR A 226 -15.20 -24.97 -3.73
CA THR A 226 -14.05 -25.25 -2.86
C THR A 226 -13.03 -26.15 -3.56
N LEU A 227 -11.83 -26.32 -2.96
CA LEU A 227 -10.84 -27.31 -3.41
C LEU A 227 -11.41 -28.74 -3.42
N ASP A 228 -12.33 -29.06 -2.50
CA ASP A 228 -13.02 -30.35 -2.45
C ASP A 228 -14.18 -30.47 -3.46
N GLY A 229 -14.40 -29.44 -4.27
CA GLY A 229 -15.40 -29.45 -5.33
C GLY A 229 -16.83 -29.09 -4.90
N GLN A 230 -17.04 -28.61 -3.67
CA GLN A 230 -18.37 -28.18 -3.22
C GLN A 230 -18.74 -26.83 -3.87
N PRO A 231 -19.95 -26.70 -4.43
CA PRO A 231 -20.39 -25.43 -5.02
C PRO A 231 -20.42 -24.29 -3.99
N VAL A 232 -19.96 -23.12 -4.39
CA VAL A 232 -19.97 -21.91 -3.58
C VAL A 232 -20.69 -20.79 -4.33
N THR A 233 -21.62 -20.13 -3.65
CA THR A 233 -22.29 -18.93 -4.18
C THR A 233 -21.69 -17.68 -3.56
N ARG A 234 -21.24 -16.73 -4.41
CA ARG A 234 -20.73 -15.43 -4.00
C ARG A 234 -21.57 -14.32 -4.63
N ALA A 235 -21.96 -13.35 -3.82
CA ALA A 235 -22.65 -12.17 -4.33
C ALA A 235 -21.65 -11.28 -5.08
N ALA A 236 -22.05 -10.81 -6.27
CA ALA A 236 -21.31 -9.79 -6.97
C ALA A 236 -21.48 -8.44 -6.26
N LYS A 237 -20.38 -7.71 -6.08
CA LYS A 237 -20.37 -6.35 -5.51
C LYS A 237 -20.10 -5.33 -6.60
N THR A 238 -20.68 -4.14 -6.46
CA THR A 238 -20.44 -3.03 -7.37
C THR A 238 -19.38 -2.12 -6.78
N ILE A 239 -18.34 -1.85 -7.55
CA ILE A 239 -17.25 -0.95 -7.16
C ILE A 239 -17.59 0.48 -7.60
N ASP A 240 -17.56 1.41 -6.65
CA ASP A 240 -17.93 2.82 -6.90
C ASP A 240 -16.79 3.66 -7.51
N TRP A 241 -15.59 3.10 -7.61
CA TRP A 241 -14.44 3.82 -8.20
C TRP A 241 -14.68 4.14 -9.67
N SER A 242 -14.40 5.40 -10.04
CA SER A 242 -14.41 5.83 -11.43
C SER A 242 -13.10 5.42 -12.13
N PRO A 243 -13.13 4.95 -13.40
CA PRO A 243 -11.91 4.73 -14.19
C PRO A 243 -11.01 5.96 -14.27
N THR A 244 -11.59 7.18 -14.30
CA THR A 244 -10.85 8.44 -14.34
C THR A 244 -10.09 8.75 -13.06
N GLN A 245 -10.48 8.16 -11.93
CA GLN A 245 -9.70 8.27 -10.67
C GLN A 245 -8.35 7.56 -10.76
N ALA A 246 -8.24 6.56 -11.61
CA ALA A 246 -7.00 5.82 -11.88
C ALA A 246 -6.12 6.47 -12.98
N GLU A 247 -6.42 7.70 -13.41
CA GLU A 247 -5.65 8.47 -14.40
C GLU A 247 -4.85 9.60 -13.73
N LYS A 248 -3.75 10.05 -14.37
CA LYS A 248 -2.89 11.12 -13.80
C LYS A 248 -3.55 12.49 -13.74
N GLY A 249 -4.63 12.73 -14.48
CA GLY A 249 -5.43 13.97 -14.40
C GLY A 249 -4.64 15.25 -14.66
N GLY A 250 -3.63 15.21 -15.56
CA GLY A 250 -2.76 16.35 -15.88
C GLY A 250 -1.51 16.49 -15.00
N TYR A 251 -1.39 15.72 -13.94
CA TYR A 251 -0.16 15.68 -13.12
C TYR A 251 0.95 14.87 -13.79
N LYS A 252 2.20 15.23 -13.54
CA LYS A 252 3.37 14.52 -14.07
C LYS A 252 3.45 13.08 -13.56
N HIS A 253 3.16 12.87 -12.26
CA HIS A 253 3.22 11.58 -11.58
C HIS A 253 1.94 11.32 -10.77
N PHE A 254 1.61 10.03 -10.53
CA PHE A 254 0.51 9.66 -9.64
C PHE A 254 0.73 10.17 -8.22
N MET A 255 1.93 10.02 -7.68
CA MET A 255 2.24 10.51 -6.33
C MET A 255 1.93 11.99 -6.17
N LEU A 256 2.28 12.86 -7.14
CA LEU A 256 1.95 14.30 -7.06
C LEU A 256 0.44 14.53 -7.06
N LYS A 257 -0.31 13.83 -7.92
CA LYS A 257 -1.77 13.87 -7.94
C LYS A 257 -2.33 13.46 -6.57
N GLU A 258 -1.85 12.35 -6.02
CA GLU A 258 -2.32 11.78 -4.77
C GLU A 258 -2.00 12.68 -3.56
N ILE A 259 -0.86 13.40 -3.57
CA ILE A 259 -0.57 14.46 -2.60
C ILE A 259 -1.61 15.58 -2.69
N HIS A 260 -1.98 16.02 -3.89
CA HIS A 260 -3.00 17.06 -4.09
C HIS A 260 -4.44 16.57 -3.85
N GLU A 261 -4.70 15.28 -3.89
CA GLU A 261 -6.00 14.68 -3.58
C GLU A 261 -6.26 14.53 -2.07
N GLN A 262 -5.27 14.71 -1.22
CA GLN A 262 -5.39 14.50 0.23
C GLN A 262 -6.55 15.26 0.87
N PRO A 263 -6.81 16.56 0.58
CA PRO A 263 -7.95 17.26 1.16
C PRO A 263 -9.29 16.58 0.85
N ARG A 264 -9.48 16.15 -0.39
CA ARG A 264 -10.69 15.44 -0.81
C ARG A 264 -10.78 14.05 -0.18
N ALA A 265 -9.68 13.33 -0.12
CA ALA A 265 -9.63 12.01 0.52
C ALA A 265 -10.02 12.09 2.01
N VAL A 266 -9.57 13.14 2.71
CA VAL A 266 -9.98 13.41 4.10
C VAL A 266 -11.47 13.73 4.19
N GLU A 267 -12.03 14.58 3.30
CA GLU A 267 -13.47 14.86 3.23
C GLU A 267 -14.29 13.57 3.02
N ASP A 268 -13.85 12.70 2.10
CA ASP A 268 -14.52 11.43 1.82
C ASP A 268 -14.43 10.46 3.00
N THR A 269 -13.30 10.48 3.74
CA THR A 269 -13.13 9.69 4.98
C THR A 269 -14.05 10.18 6.10
N LEU A 270 -14.30 11.47 6.20
CA LEU A 270 -15.15 12.07 7.25
C LEU A 270 -16.64 11.98 6.95
N ARG A 271 -17.01 11.76 5.69
CA ARG A 271 -18.40 11.80 5.24
C ARG A 271 -19.27 10.78 5.98
N GLY A 272 -20.34 11.31 6.64
CA GLY A 272 -21.31 10.49 7.39
C GLY A 272 -20.79 9.99 8.75
N ARG A 273 -19.62 10.44 9.22
CA ARG A 273 -19.01 9.95 10.46
C ARG A 273 -18.99 10.92 11.61
N LEU A 274 -19.25 12.20 11.36
CA LEU A 274 -19.20 13.24 12.38
C LEU A 274 -20.61 13.61 12.85
N ASP A 275 -20.83 13.56 14.15
CA ASP A 275 -21.95 14.22 14.82
C ASP A 275 -21.42 15.46 15.57
N LEU A 276 -21.34 16.59 14.86
CA LEU A 276 -20.83 17.84 15.43
C LEU A 276 -21.76 18.42 16.49
N ALA A 277 -23.06 18.14 16.42
CA ALA A 277 -24.02 18.63 17.43
C ALA A 277 -23.78 17.96 18.78
N GLU A 278 -23.58 16.65 18.79
CA GLU A 278 -23.31 15.88 19.99
C GLU A 278 -21.81 15.79 20.35
N GLY A 279 -20.93 16.35 19.51
CA GLY A 279 -19.48 16.18 19.69
C GLY A 279 -19.10 14.71 19.76
N ASP A 280 -19.56 13.92 18.79
CA ASP A 280 -19.37 12.47 18.78
C ASP A 280 -19.06 11.93 17.38
N VAL A 281 -18.61 10.69 17.32
CA VAL A 281 -18.43 9.93 16.09
C VAL A 281 -19.59 8.94 15.96
N ILE A 282 -20.16 8.83 14.75
CA ILE A 282 -21.25 7.90 14.47
C ILE A 282 -20.74 6.48 14.60
N GLY A 283 -21.18 5.79 15.66
CA GLY A 283 -20.59 4.51 16.11
C GLY A 283 -20.77 3.38 15.12
N GLU A 284 -21.85 3.39 14.33
CA GLU A 284 -22.13 2.40 13.27
C GLU A 284 -21.05 2.40 12.20
N GLU A 285 -20.46 3.56 11.91
CA GLU A 285 -19.38 3.75 10.95
C GLU A 285 -18.00 3.27 11.50
N ILE A 286 -17.85 3.15 12.82
CA ILE A 286 -16.66 2.56 13.45
C ILE A 286 -16.80 1.03 13.53
N GLY A 287 -18.03 0.52 13.66
CA GLY A 287 -18.35 -0.90 13.72
C GLY A 287 -18.01 -1.59 15.06
N ILE A 288 -17.58 -0.84 16.08
CA ILE A 288 -17.30 -1.36 17.42
C ILE A 288 -18.52 -1.06 18.33
N PRO A 289 -19.19 -2.07 18.94
CA PRO A 289 -20.27 -1.85 19.87
C PRO A 289 -19.83 -1.03 21.11
N ALA A 290 -20.73 -0.19 21.64
CA ALA A 290 -20.42 0.68 22.77
C ALA A 290 -19.99 -0.10 24.03
N GLU A 291 -20.59 -1.28 24.28
CA GLU A 291 -20.21 -2.16 25.38
C GLU A 291 -18.76 -2.64 25.24
N LEU A 292 -18.38 -3.07 24.04
CA LEU A 292 -17.02 -3.50 23.75
C LEU A 292 -16.04 -2.33 23.92
N ALA A 293 -16.36 -1.14 23.39
CA ALA A 293 -15.53 0.06 23.56
C ALA A 293 -15.25 0.40 25.04
N ARG A 294 -16.21 0.11 25.96
CA ARG A 294 -16.04 0.31 27.40
C ARG A 294 -15.17 -0.77 28.05
N SER A 295 -15.24 -2.01 27.57
CA SER A 295 -14.56 -3.17 28.19
C SER A 295 -13.10 -3.31 27.74
N ILE A 296 -12.70 -2.77 26.57
CA ILE A 296 -11.34 -2.85 26.05
C ILE A 296 -10.35 -2.30 27.09
N ARG A 297 -9.30 -3.08 27.37
CA ARG A 297 -8.24 -2.72 28.31
C ARG A 297 -6.93 -2.33 27.65
N ARG A 298 -6.68 -2.80 26.45
CA ARG A 298 -5.49 -2.45 25.65
C ARG A 298 -5.86 -2.36 24.17
N VAL A 299 -5.14 -1.50 23.46
CA VAL A 299 -5.20 -1.41 22.00
C VAL A 299 -3.84 -1.79 21.43
N TYR A 300 -3.82 -2.77 20.53
CA TYR A 300 -2.66 -3.11 19.72
C TYR A 300 -2.89 -2.64 18.29
N PHE A 301 -2.09 -1.72 17.84
CA PHE A 301 -2.03 -1.37 16.42
C PHE A 301 -1.03 -2.30 15.73
N VAL A 302 -1.45 -3.00 14.69
CA VAL A 302 -0.58 -3.89 13.90
C VAL A 302 -0.52 -3.39 12.48
N ALA A 303 0.68 -3.06 12.01
CA ALA A 303 0.89 -2.45 10.69
C ALA A 303 2.34 -2.61 10.21
N CYS A 304 2.59 -2.26 8.95
CA CYS A 304 3.91 -2.18 8.33
C CYS A 304 4.11 -0.81 7.66
N GLY A 305 5.35 -0.32 7.61
CA GLY A 305 5.76 0.88 6.87
C GLY A 305 4.95 2.12 7.24
N THR A 306 4.46 2.85 6.22
CA THR A 306 3.64 4.06 6.35
C THR A 306 2.45 3.87 7.29
N SER A 307 1.76 2.72 7.21
CA SER A 307 0.63 2.42 8.10
C SER A 307 1.05 2.28 9.57
N ALA A 308 2.27 1.81 9.84
CA ALA A 308 2.81 1.77 11.21
C ALA A 308 3.06 3.19 11.75
N HIS A 309 3.53 4.13 10.92
CA HIS A 309 3.68 5.53 11.31
C HIS A 309 2.32 6.18 11.62
N ALA A 310 1.27 5.92 10.83
CA ALA A 310 -0.08 6.36 11.13
C ALA A 310 -0.60 5.77 12.47
N ALA A 311 -0.33 4.49 12.70
CA ALA A 311 -0.65 3.79 13.95
C ALA A 311 0.07 4.39 15.16
N MET A 312 1.32 4.86 15.00
CA MET A 312 2.06 5.56 16.07
C MET A 312 1.36 6.86 16.49
N ALA A 313 0.82 7.64 15.54
CA ALA A 313 -0.01 8.81 15.88
C ALA A 313 -1.32 8.37 16.58
N GLY A 314 -1.97 7.31 16.09
CA GLY A 314 -3.16 6.71 16.71
C GLY A 314 -2.93 6.29 18.16
N ARG A 315 -1.76 5.73 18.47
CA ARG A 315 -1.36 5.40 19.83
C ARG A 315 -1.42 6.63 20.76
N TYR A 316 -0.82 7.76 20.36
CA TYR A 316 -0.86 8.99 21.17
C TYR A 316 -2.29 9.42 21.43
N TRP A 317 -3.16 9.43 20.42
CA TRP A 317 -4.54 9.86 20.57
C TRP A 317 -5.37 8.90 21.43
N VAL A 318 -5.22 7.58 21.28
CA VAL A 318 -5.93 6.60 22.11
C VAL A 318 -5.52 6.74 23.59
N GLU A 319 -4.21 6.87 23.86
CA GLU A 319 -3.72 7.06 25.23
C GLU A 319 -4.19 8.39 25.84
N GLN A 320 -4.19 9.48 25.04
CA GLN A 320 -4.58 10.81 25.51
C GLN A 320 -6.09 10.97 25.69
N LEU A 321 -6.89 10.52 24.72
CA LEU A 321 -8.33 10.78 24.67
C LEU A 321 -9.15 9.66 25.31
N ALA A 322 -8.80 8.41 25.05
CA ALA A 322 -9.54 7.25 25.56
C ALA A 322 -8.95 6.67 26.86
N ARG A 323 -7.74 7.09 27.25
CA ARG A 323 -7.04 6.62 28.47
C ARG A 323 -6.89 5.09 28.50
N ILE A 324 -6.66 4.50 27.34
CA ILE A 324 -6.39 3.08 27.15
C ILE A 324 -4.91 2.92 26.80
N PRO A 325 -4.14 2.07 27.48
CA PRO A 325 -2.77 1.73 27.06
C PRO A 325 -2.77 1.20 25.62
N ALA A 326 -1.90 1.76 24.79
CA ALA A 326 -1.82 1.38 23.38
C ALA A 326 -0.39 1.07 22.97
N VAL A 327 -0.22 0.06 22.11
CA VAL A 327 1.07 -0.41 21.60
C VAL A 327 1.01 -0.46 20.08
N VAL A 328 2.10 -0.08 19.43
CA VAL A 328 2.26 -0.26 17.98
C VAL A 328 3.23 -1.40 17.73
N GLU A 329 2.77 -2.37 16.97
CA GLU A 329 3.49 -3.57 16.63
C GLU A 329 3.75 -3.64 15.12
N ILE A 330 4.97 -3.93 14.75
CA ILE A 330 5.33 -4.18 13.35
C ILE A 330 4.85 -5.58 12.95
N GLY A 331 4.04 -5.67 11.90
CA GLY A 331 3.39 -6.92 11.49
C GLY A 331 4.35 -8.09 11.30
N SER A 332 5.51 -7.86 10.66
CA SER A 332 6.54 -8.89 10.46
C SER A 332 7.08 -9.47 11.78
N GLU A 333 7.23 -8.62 12.80
CA GLU A 333 7.77 -9.03 14.10
C GLU A 333 6.71 -9.77 14.95
N VAL A 334 5.46 -9.30 14.91
CA VAL A 334 4.35 -9.97 15.61
C VAL A 334 4.18 -11.41 15.14
N ARG A 335 4.32 -11.63 13.84
CA ARG A 335 4.14 -12.93 13.20
C ARG A 335 4.99 -14.04 13.83
N TYR A 336 6.22 -13.72 14.27
CA TYR A 336 7.19 -14.71 14.73
C TYR A 336 7.51 -14.65 16.23
N ARG A 337 7.01 -13.62 16.93
CA ARG A 337 7.34 -13.37 18.34
C ARG A 337 6.49 -14.20 19.32
N ASP A 338 5.41 -14.86 18.89
CA ASP A 338 4.40 -15.50 19.74
C ASP A 338 3.79 -14.48 20.74
N PRO A 339 3.09 -13.46 20.24
CA PRO A 339 2.57 -12.37 21.07
C PRO A 339 1.44 -12.85 21.99
N VAL A 340 1.25 -12.14 23.11
CA VAL A 340 0.17 -12.42 24.06
C VAL A 340 -0.98 -11.45 23.83
N PHE A 341 -2.07 -11.94 23.24
CA PHE A 341 -3.34 -11.25 23.11
C PHE A 341 -4.42 -11.88 23.99
N GLY A 342 -5.54 -11.21 24.22
CA GLY A 342 -6.64 -11.72 25.02
C GLY A 342 -7.99 -11.08 24.68
N PRO A 343 -9.08 -11.54 25.30
CA PRO A 343 -10.45 -11.10 25.01
C PRO A 343 -10.74 -9.64 25.40
N ASP A 344 -9.92 -9.02 26.24
CA ASP A 344 -10.04 -7.62 26.62
C ASP A 344 -9.20 -6.68 25.70
N ASP A 345 -8.55 -7.23 24.68
CA ASP A 345 -7.69 -6.49 23.75
C ASP A 345 -8.43 -6.17 22.45
N LEU A 346 -8.20 -4.96 21.94
CA LEU A 346 -8.56 -4.56 20.59
C LEU A 346 -7.31 -4.53 19.71
N VAL A 347 -7.27 -5.35 18.68
CA VAL A 347 -6.22 -5.31 17.65
C VAL A 347 -6.74 -4.50 16.47
N VAL A 348 -6.10 -3.37 16.20
CA VAL A 348 -6.39 -2.48 15.07
C VAL A 348 -5.38 -2.78 13.98
N ALA A 349 -5.81 -3.50 12.95
CA ALA A 349 -4.99 -3.86 11.81
C ALA A 349 -5.06 -2.77 10.74
N VAL A 350 -3.95 -2.05 10.52
CA VAL A 350 -3.90 -0.91 9.59
C VAL A 350 -3.17 -1.30 8.31
N SER A 351 -3.86 -1.25 7.18
CA SER A 351 -3.29 -1.60 5.88
C SER A 351 -4.03 -0.88 4.74
N GLN A 352 -3.33 -0.14 3.89
CA GLN A 352 -3.93 0.52 2.74
C GLN A 352 -4.65 -0.49 1.83
N SER A 353 -3.98 -1.56 1.44
CA SER A 353 -4.51 -2.58 0.55
C SER A 353 -5.43 -3.59 1.24
N GLY A 354 -5.30 -3.74 2.57
CA GLY A 354 -5.92 -4.82 3.33
C GLY A 354 -5.42 -6.23 2.97
N GLU A 355 -4.28 -6.31 2.24
CA GLU A 355 -3.70 -7.55 1.72
C GLU A 355 -2.25 -7.78 2.20
N THR A 356 -1.74 -6.95 3.13
CA THR A 356 -0.37 -7.07 3.65
C THR A 356 -0.22 -8.37 4.42
N LEU A 357 0.61 -9.30 3.93
CA LEU A 357 0.70 -10.66 4.44
C LEU A 357 1.07 -10.73 5.92
N ASP A 358 2.05 -9.96 6.36
CA ASP A 358 2.48 -9.94 7.76
C ASP A 358 1.40 -9.42 8.70
N THR A 359 0.68 -8.36 8.28
CA THR A 359 -0.46 -7.83 9.05
C THR A 359 -1.60 -8.85 9.10
N LEU A 360 -1.88 -9.55 7.99
CA LEU A 360 -2.88 -10.62 7.93
C LEU A 360 -2.54 -11.79 8.86
N ALA A 361 -1.28 -12.22 8.87
CA ALA A 361 -0.81 -13.29 9.75
C ALA A 361 -0.96 -12.90 11.23
N ALA A 362 -0.58 -11.67 11.60
CA ALA A 362 -0.74 -11.15 12.95
C ALA A 362 -2.22 -11.10 13.38
N VAL A 363 -3.13 -10.71 12.49
CA VAL A 363 -4.58 -10.72 12.73
C VAL A 363 -5.09 -12.14 12.98
N LYS A 364 -4.67 -13.12 12.17
CA LYS A 364 -5.02 -14.54 12.37
C LYS A 364 -4.58 -15.03 13.75
N THR A 365 -3.36 -14.68 14.18
CA THR A 365 -2.82 -15.01 15.51
C THR A 365 -3.64 -14.38 16.63
N ALA A 366 -3.92 -13.06 16.54
CA ALA A 366 -4.69 -12.33 17.55
C ALA A 366 -6.11 -12.89 17.70
N ARG A 367 -6.77 -13.19 16.59
CA ARG A 367 -8.11 -13.78 16.57
C ARG A 367 -8.13 -15.18 17.21
N ALA A 368 -7.11 -16.00 16.92
CA ALA A 368 -7.00 -17.34 17.53
C ALA A 368 -6.83 -17.28 19.07
N GLN A 369 -6.29 -16.18 19.59
CA GLN A 369 -6.15 -15.90 21.03
C GLN A 369 -7.34 -15.16 21.64
N GLY A 370 -8.41 -14.89 20.86
CA GLY A 370 -9.65 -14.32 21.33
C GLY A 370 -9.70 -12.79 21.39
N ALA A 371 -8.72 -12.08 20.82
CA ALA A 371 -8.77 -10.63 20.71
C ALA A 371 -9.85 -10.15 19.73
N HIS A 372 -10.38 -8.95 19.98
CA HIS A 372 -11.27 -8.26 19.04
C HIS A 372 -10.46 -7.58 17.93
N ILE A 373 -10.94 -7.67 16.70
CA ILE A 373 -10.21 -7.18 15.52
C ILE A 373 -10.99 -6.06 14.83
N LEU A 374 -10.36 -4.89 14.70
CA LEU A 374 -10.81 -3.80 13.82
C LEU A 374 -9.84 -3.66 12.66
N ALA A 375 -10.30 -3.80 11.43
CA ALA A 375 -9.52 -3.46 10.24
C ALA A 375 -9.64 -1.97 9.92
N VAL A 376 -8.54 -1.30 9.61
CA VAL A 376 -8.51 0.01 8.96
C VAL A 376 -7.90 -0.17 7.59
N ALA A 377 -8.72 -0.08 6.54
CA ALA A 377 -8.28 -0.37 5.17
C ALA A 377 -8.90 0.60 4.16
N ASN A 378 -8.26 0.74 2.99
CA ASN A 378 -8.83 1.52 1.90
C ASN A 378 -9.56 0.65 0.87
N VAL A 379 -9.12 -0.60 0.69
CA VAL A 379 -9.75 -1.53 -0.26
C VAL A 379 -10.82 -2.33 0.46
N MET A 380 -12.07 -2.12 0.04
CA MET A 380 -13.24 -2.83 0.61
C MET A 380 -13.10 -4.33 0.34
N ASP A 381 -13.55 -5.13 1.31
CA ASP A 381 -13.60 -6.61 1.23
C ASP A 381 -12.25 -7.29 0.91
N SER A 382 -11.15 -6.61 1.14
CA SER A 382 -9.81 -7.22 1.11
C SER A 382 -9.61 -8.24 2.24
N ALA A 383 -8.51 -8.99 2.24
CA ALA A 383 -8.32 -10.15 3.12
C ALA A 383 -8.42 -9.81 4.62
N ILE A 384 -7.78 -8.70 5.06
CA ILE A 384 -7.80 -8.30 6.47
C ILE A 384 -9.21 -7.93 6.95
N PRO A 385 -9.98 -7.02 6.27
CA PRO A 385 -11.37 -6.74 6.62
C PRO A 385 -12.25 -7.97 6.69
N ARG A 386 -12.11 -8.94 5.77
CA ARG A 386 -12.94 -10.14 5.75
C ARG A 386 -12.80 -11.04 6.97
N ILE A 387 -11.66 -11.02 7.62
CA ILE A 387 -11.41 -11.82 8.83
C ILE A 387 -11.47 -11.00 10.12
N SER A 388 -11.81 -9.71 10.04
CA SER A 388 -11.97 -8.81 11.18
C SER A 388 -13.41 -8.77 11.66
N ASP A 389 -13.63 -8.40 12.92
CA ASP A 389 -14.97 -8.27 13.51
C ASP A 389 -15.68 -7.01 13.01
N ALA A 390 -14.88 -5.97 12.69
CA ALA A 390 -15.33 -4.71 12.10
C ALA A 390 -14.29 -4.15 11.13
N ALA A 391 -14.74 -3.27 10.22
CA ALA A 391 -13.86 -2.60 9.28
C ALA A 391 -14.20 -1.11 9.15
N LEU A 392 -13.23 -0.25 9.39
CA LEU A 392 -13.28 1.19 9.16
C LEU A 392 -12.57 1.49 7.84
N TYR A 393 -13.33 1.72 6.78
CA TYR A 393 -12.78 2.04 5.46
C TYR A 393 -12.42 3.51 5.33
N THR A 394 -11.25 3.80 4.77
CA THR A 394 -10.74 5.18 4.63
C THR A 394 -11.30 5.94 3.43
N HIS A 395 -11.89 5.24 2.46
CA HIS A 395 -12.48 5.84 1.25
C HIS A 395 -11.57 6.84 0.50
N ALA A 396 -10.24 6.64 0.57
CA ALA A 396 -9.26 7.50 -0.10
C ALA A 396 -9.28 7.38 -1.65
N GLY A 397 -10.09 6.48 -2.19
CA GLY A 397 -10.03 6.10 -3.60
C GLY A 397 -8.75 5.32 -3.95
N PRO A 398 -8.50 5.02 -5.23
CA PRO A 398 -7.32 4.27 -5.64
C PRO A 398 -6.05 5.10 -5.40
N GLU A 399 -5.04 4.49 -4.78
CA GLU A 399 -3.68 5.04 -4.63
C GLU A 399 -2.71 4.16 -5.42
N ILE A 400 -2.15 4.70 -6.50
CA ILE A 400 -1.38 3.97 -7.52
C ILE A 400 0.12 4.14 -7.32
N GLY A 401 0.58 5.34 -6.93
CA GLY A 401 1.98 5.57 -6.59
C GLY A 401 2.45 4.57 -5.53
N VAL A 402 3.63 3.95 -5.73
CA VAL A 402 4.14 2.93 -4.81
C VAL A 402 4.33 3.51 -3.42
N ALA A 403 4.95 4.70 -3.32
CA ALA A 403 5.06 5.43 -2.06
C ALA A 403 3.70 6.00 -1.64
N SER A 404 3.19 5.59 -0.48
CA SER A 404 1.87 6.00 0.02
C SER A 404 1.87 7.48 0.46
N THR A 405 0.77 8.19 0.18
CA THR A 405 0.57 9.60 0.53
C THR A 405 -0.81 9.86 1.12
N LYS A 406 -1.86 9.91 0.28
CA LYS A 406 -3.24 10.19 0.74
C LYS A 406 -3.78 9.10 1.66
N CYS A 407 -3.34 7.84 1.50
CA CYS A 407 -3.76 6.78 2.39
C CYS A 407 -3.16 6.95 3.80
N PHE A 408 -1.96 7.51 3.94
CA PHE A 408 -1.42 7.88 5.25
C PHE A 408 -2.31 8.90 5.97
N THR A 409 -2.66 10.01 5.31
CA THR A 409 -3.51 11.05 5.89
C THR A 409 -4.90 10.54 6.24
N THR A 410 -5.51 9.71 5.40
CA THR A 410 -6.82 9.11 5.71
C THR A 410 -6.75 8.06 6.83
N GLN A 411 -5.63 7.36 6.98
CA GLN A 411 -5.38 6.51 8.14
C GLN A 411 -5.23 7.33 9.44
N LEU A 412 -4.53 8.48 9.40
CA LEU A 412 -4.49 9.40 10.56
C LEU A 412 -5.90 9.82 10.97
N VAL A 413 -6.75 10.20 10.02
CA VAL A 413 -8.16 10.54 10.28
C VAL A 413 -8.89 9.37 10.94
N ALA A 414 -8.75 8.16 10.39
CA ALA A 414 -9.39 6.95 10.95
C ALA A 414 -8.93 6.67 12.40
N MET A 415 -7.63 6.85 12.68
CA MET A 415 -7.08 6.70 14.04
C MET A 415 -7.64 7.73 15.01
N LEU A 416 -7.77 8.99 14.57
CA LEU A 416 -8.32 10.06 15.41
C LEU A 416 -9.82 9.83 15.67
N LEU A 417 -10.61 9.45 14.66
CA LEU A 417 -12.02 9.09 14.83
C LEU A 417 -12.19 7.94 15.82
N LEU A 418 -11.37 6.89 15.72
CA LEU A 418 -11.37 5.77 16.66
C LEU A 418 -11.06 6.24 18.09
N ALA A 419 -10.05 7.08 18.27
CA ALA A 419 -9.66 7.59 19.59
C ALA A 419 -10.75 8.45 20.22
N VAL A 420 -11.40 9.33 19.44
CA VAL A 420 -12.56 10.13 19.88
C VAL A 420 -13.72 9.21 20.25
N TYR A 421 -14.08 8.25 19.41
CA TYR A 421 -15.14 7.28 19.68
C TYR A 421 -14.91 6.54 21.00
N LEU A 422 -13.73 5.93 21.18
CA LEU A 422 -13.38 5.20 22.40
C LEU A 422 -13.43 6.11 23.62
N GLY A 423 -12.89 7.33 23.54
CA GLY A 423 -12.91 8.31 24.62
C GLY A 423 -14.32 8.73 25.02
N ARG A 424 -15.19 8.95 24.05
CA ARG A 424 -16.62 9.28 24.29
C ARG A 424 -17.38 8.11 24.93
N ARG A 425 -17.20 6.88 24.43
CA ARG A 425 -17.87 5.68 24.99
C ARG A 425 -17.43 5.37 26.41
N ARG A 426 -16.19 5.69 26.77
CA ARG A 426 -15.62 5.49 28.11
C ARG A 426 -15.86 6.66 29.06
N GLY A 427 -16.33 7.80 28.55
CA GLY A 427 -16.51 9.02 29.35
C GLY A 427 -15.20 9.71 29.76
N THR A 428 -14.06 9.35 29.11
CA THR A 428 -12.75 9.97 29.36
C THR A 428 -12.53 11.24 28.56
N LEU A 429 -13.28 11.42 27.46
CA LEU A 429 -13.27 12.61 26.62
C LEU A 429 -14.60 13.37 26.79
N PRO A 430 -14.57 14.58 27.39
CA PRO A 430 -15.76 15.44 27.54
C PRO A 430 -16.33 15.82 26.16
N GLN A 431 -17.64 16.07 26.10
CA GLN A 431 -18.37 16.41 24.88
C GLN A 431 -17.80 17.66 24.18
N ASP A 432 -17.51 18.72 24.94
CA ASP A 432 -17.01 19.97 24.38
C ASP A 432 -15.59 19.82 23.78
N ASP A 433 -14.74 19.02 24.44
CA ASP A 433 -13.41 18.72 23.91
C ASP A 433 -13.50 17.88 22.63
N ALA A 434 -14.38 16.87 22.61
CA ALA A 434 -14.63 16.07 21.41
C ALA A 434 -15.17 16.94 20.26
N ARG A 435 -16.14 17.84 20.55
CA ARG A 435 -16.67 18.80 19.57
C ARG A 435 -15.55 19.67 19.00
N ARG A 436 -14.69 20.23 19.86
CA ARG A 436 -13.52 21.04 19.43
C ARG A 436 -12.60 20.27 18.47
N ILE A 437 -12.31 19.00 18.78
CA ILE A 437 -11.46 18.14 17.94
C ILE A 437 -12.15 17.86 16.59
N LEU A 438 -13.43 17.47 16.61
CA LEU A 438 -14.17 17.13 15.39
C LEU A 438 -14.40 18.36 14.50
N ASP A 439 -14.66 19.54 15.07
CA ASP A 439 -14.74 20.82 14.36
C ASP A 439 -13.41 21.17 13.69
N ALA A 440 -12.29 20.98 14.40
CA ALA A 440 -10.96 21.19 13.83
C ALA A 440 -10.68 20.21 12.68
N LEU A 441 -11.03 18.94 12.88
CA LEU A 441 -10.87 17.90 11.86
C LEU A 441 -11.73 18.17 10.62
N ALA A 442 -12.95 18.67 10.78
CA ALA A 442 -13.83 19.07 9.67
C ALA A 442 -13.25 20.23 8.84
N ARG A 443 -12.45 21.12 9.47
CA ARG A 443 -11.75 22.24 8.78
C ARG A 443 -10.42 21.85 8.17
N ALA A 444 -9.83 20.71 8.58
CA ALA A 444 -8.51 20.26 8.12
C ALA A 444 -8.37 20.23 6.58
N PRO A 445 -9.35 19.78 5.77
CA PRO A 445 -9.25 19.81 4.31
C PRO A 445 -9.00 21.20 3.73
N HIS A 446 -9.58 22.24 4.32
CA HIS A 446 -9.33 23.62 3.90
C HIS A 446 -7.88 24.04 4.19
N GLN A 447 -7.42 23.82 5.42
CA GLN A 447 -6.04 24.10 5.82
C GLN A 447 -5.01 23.32 5.00
N MET A 448 -5.32 22.06 4.64
CA MET A 448 -4.48 21.26 3.73
C MET A 448 -4.36 21.90 2.33
N ARG A 449 -5.45 22.52 1.81
CA ARG A 449 -5.38 23.26 0.54
C ARG A 449 -4.49 24.50 0.65
N ASP A 450 -4.51 25.18 1.80
CA ASP A 450 -3.63 26.33 2.05
C ASP A 450 -2.15 25.89 2.04
N VAL A 451 -1.82 24.77 2.66
CA VAL A 451 -0.47 24.17 2.61
C VAL A 451 -0.09 23.82 1.17
N LEU A 452 -0.98 23.16 0.43
CA LEU A 452 -0.73 22.76 -0.97
C LEU A 452 -0.56 23.96 -1.92
N ALA A 453 -1.21 25.08 -1.63
CA ALA A 453 -1.07 26.30 -2.43
C ALA A 453 0.35 26.89 -2.38
N LYS A 454 1.13 26.57 -1.31
CA LYS A 454 2.53 26.97 -1.13
C LYS A 454 3.54 25.92 -1.67
N ALA A 455 3.07 24.88 -2.39
CA ALA A 455 3.91 23.74 -2.82
C ALA A 455 5.16 24.18 -3.62
N ASP A 456 5.07 25.29 -4.38
CA ASP A 456 6.19 25.78 -5.20
C ASP A 456 7.39 26.28 -4.37
N GLU A 457 7.18 26.72 -3.12
CA GLU A 457 8.25 27.10 -2.20
C GLU A 457 9.21 25.92 -1.92
N LEU A 458 8.67 24.71 -1.83
CA LEU A 458 9.44 23.51 -1.61
C LEU A 458 10.34 23.09 -2.79
N LYS A 459 10.05 23.59 -4.01
CA LYS A 459 10.92 23.34 -5.17
C LYS A 459 12.29 24.00 -5.00
N LEU A 460 12.35 25.16 -4.35
CA LEU A 460 13.61 25.85 -4.07
C LEU A 460 14.42 25.08 -3.03
N LEU A 461 13.78 24.63 -1.95
CA LEU A 461 14.43 23.78 -0.94
C LEU A 461 14.90 22.46 -1.55
N ALA A 462 14.06 21.80 -2.34
CA ALA A 462 14.42 20.57 -3.03
C ALA A 462 15.66 20.73 -3.93
N LYS A 463 15.74 21.83 -4.69
CA LYS A 463 16.90 22.13 -5.54
C LYS A 463 18.18 22.33 -4.72
N LYS A 464 18.09 22.93 -3.53
CA LYS A 464 19.22 23.15 -2.62
C LYS A 464 19.76 21.83 -2.07
N TYR A 465 18.86 20.92 -1.69
CA TYR A 465 19.20 19.71 -0.95
C TYR A 465 19.22 18.40 -1.78
N MET A 466 18.87 18.42 -3.05
CA MET A 466 18.79 17.21 -3.90
C MET A 466 20.10 16.43 -4.05
N ARG A 467 21.25 17.05 -3.73
CA ARG A 467 22.58 16.42 -3.80
C ARG A 467 23.08 15.90 -2.45
N SER A 468 22.34 16.12 -1.37
CA SER A 468 22.71 15.57 -0.07
C SER A 468 22.76 14.05 -0.12
N ALA A 469 23.77 13.45 0.51
CA ALA A 469 23.89 11.99 0.59
C ALA A 469 22.98 11.42 1.69
N HIS A 470 22.82 12.18 2.77
CA HIS A 470 22.07 11.82 3.97
C HIS A 470 21.17 12.98 4.40
N MET A 471 20.12 12.66 5.18
CA MET A 471 19.23 13.66 5.77
C MET A 471 18.57 13.10 7.03
N LEU A 472 18.51 13.90 8.11
CA LEU A 472 17.80 13.53 9.33
C LEU A 472 16.45 14.24 9.40
N PHE A 473 15.48 13.58 10.05
CA PHE A 473 14.15 14.11 10.32
C PHE A 473 13.86 14.04 11.81
N LEU A 474 13.46 15.15 12.41
CA LEU A 474 13.22 15.26 13.84
C LEU A 474 11.80 15.72 14.12
N GLY A 475 11.14 15.10 15.11
CA GLY A 475 9.83 15.49 15.60
C GLY A 475 9.60 15.07 17.04
N ARG A 476 8.57 15.61 17.69
CA ARG A 476 8.13 15.22 19.04
C ARG A 476 6.63 14.95 19.08
N GLY A 477 6.18 14.17 20.08
CA GLY A 477 4.78 13.79 20.17
C GLY A 477 4.29 13.18 18.87
N THR A 478 3.16 13.66 18.34
CA THR A 478 2.63 13.21 17.03
C THR A 478 3.48 13.67 15.83
N GLY A 479 4.33 14.68 15.99
CA GLY A 479 5.32 15.07 14.98
C GLY A 479 6.45 14.06 14.79
N PHE A 480 6.70 13.15 15.76
CA PHE A 480 7.70 12.10 15.59
C PHE A 480 7.32 11.07 14.51
N PRO A 481 6.14 10.43 14.54
CA PRO A 481 5.74 9.57 13.42
C PRO A 481 5.64 10.30 12.07
N VAL A 482 5.33 11.60 12.04
CA VAL A 482 5.37 12.42 10.81
C VAL A 482 6.80 12.57 10.30
N ALA A 483 7.78 12.80 11.18
CA ALA A 483 9.20 12.84 10.82
C ALA A 483 9.70 11.49 10.27
N LEU A 484 9.27 10.36 10.87
CA LEU A 484 9.55 9.02 10.34
C LEU A 484 8.98 8.84 8.93
N GLU A 485 7.74 9.31 8.71
CA GLU A 485 7.08 9.21 7.40
C GLU A 485 7.79 10.08 6.35
N GLY A 486 8.20 11.30 6.69
CA GLY A 486 8.98 12.16 5.81
C GLY A 486 10.31 11.52 5.39
N ALA A 487 11.04 10.94 6.35
CA ALA A 487 12.27 10.21 6.09
C ALA A 487 12.03 8.98 5.20
N LEU A 488 10.93 8.24 5.44
CA LEU A 488 10.54 7.10 4.62
C LEU A 488 10.27 7.54 3.18
N LYS A 489 9.46 8.58 2.96
CA LYS A 489 9.16 9.09 1.61
C LYS A 489 10.43 9.51 0.87
N LEU A 490 11.35 10.23 1.54
CA LEU A 490 12.58 10.67 0.91
C LEU A 490 13.44 9.48 0.46
N LYS A 491 13.66 8.48 1.32
CA LYS A 491 14.49 7.31 0.96
C LYS A 491 13.86 6.45 -0.13
N GLU A 492 12.53 6.28 -0.12
CA GLU A 492 11.82 5.44 -1.09
C GLU A 492 11.97 5.96 -2.52
N ILE A 493 11.80 7.26 -2.76
CA ILE A 493 11.69 7.80 -4.11
C ILE A 493 12.94 8.54 -4.60
N SER A 494 13.78 9.08 -3.69
CA SER A 494 14.98 9.82 -4.06
C SER A 494 16.28 9.02 -3.90
N TYR A 495 16.23 7.91 -3.15
CA TYR A 495 17.36 7.07 -2.77
C TYR A 495 18.42 7.81 -1.91
N ILE A 496 18.07 8.94 -1.31
CA ILE A 496 18.86 9.60 -0.28
C ILE A 496 18.65 8.80 1.02
N HIS A 497 19.73 8.47 1.71
CA HIS A 497 19.62 7.84 3.02
C HIS A 497 19.01 8.84 4.03
N ALA A 498 17.84 8.52 4.55
CA ALA A 498 17.11 9.39 5.46
C ALA A 498 16.60 8.62 6.67
N GLU A 499 16.78 9.20 7.86
CA GLU A 499 16.33 8.62 9.12
C GLU A 499 15.50 9.62 9.93
N GLY A 500 14.44 9.12 10.57
CA GLY A 500 13.62 9.89 11.49
C GLY A 500 13.89 9.53 12.94
N TYR A 501 13.94 10.53 13.82
CA TYR A 501 14.15 10.34 15.25
C TYR A 501 13.16 11.14 16.07
N ALA A 502 12.77 10.61 17.23
CA ALA A 502 12.25 11.46 18.30
C ALA A 502 13.32 12.49 18.65
N ALA A 503 12.99 13.79 18.54
CA ALA A 503 14.02 14.85 18.63
C ALA A 503 14.85 14.81 19.94
N GLY A 504 14.25 14.27 21.03
CA GLY A 504 14.97 14.05 22.28
C GLY A 504 16.06 12.98 22.21
N GLU A 505 15.85 11.95 21.37
CA GLU A 505 16.79 10.85 21.19
C GLU A 505 18.02 11.24 20.37
N MET A 506 17.99 12.40 19.70
CA MET A 506 19.16 12.92 18.98
C MET A 506 20.42 12.94 19.87
N LYS A 507 20.28 13.27 21.14
CA LYS A 507 21.40 13.35 22.12
C LYS A 507 22.02 11.99 22.46
N HIS A 508 21.34 10.89 22.18
CA HIS A 508 21.73 9.54 22.56
C HIS A 508 22.42 8.77 21.41
N GLY A 509 23.03 9.50 20.46
CA GLY A 509 23.81 8.93 19.36
C GLY A 509 23.74 9.73 18.08
N PRO A 510 22.55 9.96 17.49
CA PRO A 510 22.40 10.62 16.18
C PRO A 510 23.06 12.00 16.06
N ILE A 511 23.22 12.73 17.16
CA ILE A 511 23.88 14.04 17.21
C ILE A 511 25.33 13.98 16.72
N ALA A 512 25.97 12.82 16.78
CA ALA A 512 27.32 12.60 16.28
C ALA A 512 27.42 12.69 14.74
N LEU A 513 26.29 12.56 14.04
CA LEU A 513 26.20 12.65 12.58
C LEU A 513 26.02 14.09 12.08
N ILE A 514 25.78 15.05 12.99
CA ILE A 514 25.46 16.42 12.61
C ILE A 514 26.74 17.19 12.33
N ASP A 515 26.86 17.66 11.11
CA ASP A 515 27.89 18.52 10.58
C ASP A 515 27.30 19.48 9.52
N GLU A 516 28.14 20.22 8.80
CA GLU A 516 27.76 21.17 7.77
C GLU A 516 27.16 20.54 6.50
N ASP A 517 27.34 19.23 6.29
CA ASP A 517 26.84 18.47 5.14
C ASP A 517 25.58 17.64 5.45
N MET A 518 25.16 17.62 6.73
CA MET A 518 23.98 16.89 7.18
C MET A 518 22.75 17.82 7.32
N PRO A 519 21.84 17.87 6.33
CA PRO A 519 20.56 18.57 6.49
C PRO A 519 19.65 17.86 7.48
N VAL A 520 18.99 18.64 8.33
CA VAL A 520 18.05 18.18 9.35
C VAL A 520 16.70 18.83 9.14
N VAL A 521 15.71 18.04 8.78
CA VAL A 521 14.32 18.48 8.70
C VAL A 521 13.68 18.41 10.08
N VAL A 522 13.16 19.52 10.58
CA VAL A 522 12.58 19.60 11.93
C VAL A 522 11.10 19.97 11.84
N VAL A 523 10.23 19.11 12.35
CA VAL A 523 8.80 19.37 12.53
C VAL A 523 8.61 20.07 13.88
N CYS A 524 8.35 21.39 13.83
CA CYS A 524 8.32 22.28 15.01
C CYS A 524 7.10 23.23 14.98
N PRO A 525 5.86 22.69 15.01
CA PRO A 525 4.67 23.53 15.13
C PRO A 525 4.55 24.12 16.55
N LYS A 526 3.71 25.17 16.70
CA LYS A 526 3.37 25.72 18.03
C LYS A 526 2.38 24.82 18.77
N ASP A 527 2.90 23.74 19.31
CA ASP A 527 2.17 22.78 20.15
C ASP A 527 2.76 22.71 21.58
N ALA A 528 2.30 21.75 22.38
CA ALA A 528 2.80 21.53 23.74
C ALA A 528 4.29 21.13 23.82
N HIS A 529 4.90 20.74 22.70
CA HIS A 529 6.29 20.30 22.61
C HIS A 529 7.23 21.35 21.99
N TYR A 530 6.68 22.48 21.56
CA TYR A 530 7.37 23.53 20.82
C TYR A 530 8.71 23.92 21.45
N GLU A 531 8.73 24.35 22.72
CA GLU A 531 9.92 24.78 23.43
C GLU A 531 11.06 23.73 23.41
N LYS A 532 10.67 22.46 23.52
CA LYS A 532 11.64 21.35 23.52
C LYS A 532 12.17 21.07 22.12
N THR A 533 11.32 21.16 21.10
CA THR A 533 11.72 20.99 19.70
C THR A 533 12.60 22.15 19.26
N PHE A 534 12.24 23.38 19.62
CA PHE A 534 13.03 24.58 19.38
C PHE A 534 14.43 24.48 20.01
N SER A 535 14.54 24.00 21.26
CA SER A 535 15.83 23.72 21.90
C SER A 535 16.66 22.69 21.12
N ASN A 536 16.03 21.65 20.55
CA ASN A 536 16.76 20.69 19.72
C ASN A 536 17.27 21.32 18.39
N MET A 537 16.54 22.29 17.81
CA MET A 537 17.03 23.05 16.67
C MET A 537 18.33 23.81 17.04
N GLN A 538 18.35 24.48 18.20
CA GLN A 538 19.55 25.18 18.69
C GLN A 538 20.75 24.22 18.84
N GLU A 539 20.52 22.98 19.28
CA GLU A 539 21.55 21.97 19.43
C GLU A 539 22.12 21.49 18.08
N VAL A 540 21.29 21.41 17.04
CA VAL A 540 21.70 21.12 15.66
C VAL A 540 22.59 22.25 15.14
N LEU A 541 22.12 23.50 15.26
CA LEU A 541 22.84 24.68 14.79
C LEU A 541 24.19 24.88 15.50
N ALA A 542 24.26 24.60 16.81
CA ALA A 542 25.50 24.66 17.57
C ALA A 542 26.60 23.72 17.03
N ARG A 543 26.25 22.78 16.12
CA ARG A 543 27.16 21.83 15.46
C ARG A 543 27.30 22.08 13.96
N ALA A 544 26.93 23.30 13.52
CA ALA A 544 26.93 23.70 12.13
C ALA A 544 25.97 22.91 11.22
N GLY A 545 25.00 22.15 11.79
CA GLY A 545 23.99 21.44 11.02
C GLY A 545 23.06 22.39 10.31
N GLN A 546 22.57 22.02 9.12
CA GLN A 546 21.63 22.79 8.33
C GLN A 546 20.20 22.38 8.67
N ILE A 547 19.31 23.34 8.97
CA ILE A 547 17.92 23.06 9.32
C ILE A 547 16.98 23.45 8.19
N ILE A 548 16.03 22.53 7.88
CA ILE A 548 14.81 22.82 7.15
C ILE A 548 13.66 22.71 8.17
N ALA A 549 13.03 23.84 8.48
CA ALA A 549 11.98 23.86 9.50
C ALA A 549 10.58 23.79 8.86
N VAL A 550 9.72 22.89 9.36
CA VAL A 550 8.27 22.93 9.16
C VAL A 550 7.66 23.48 10.45
N CYS A 551 7.15 24.71 10.42
CA CYS A 551 6.67 25.40 11.60
C CYS A 551 5.33 26.11 11.37
N THR A 552 4.73 26.62 12.42
CA THR A 552 3.48 27.38 12.35
C THR A 552 3.71 28.73 11.66
N GLU A 553 2.78 29.14 10.83
CA GLU A 553 2.80 30.42 10.09
C GLU A 553 3.01 31.59 11.03
N GLY A 554 3.93 32.51 10.65
CA GLY A 554 4.28 33.68 11.41
C GLY A 554 5.15 33.42 12.66
N ASP A 555 5.81 32.27 12.75
CA ASP A 555 6.71 31.95 13.86
C ASP A 555 8.00 32.80 13.80
N ALA A 556 8.00 33.92 14.52
CA ALA A 556 9.11 34.84 14.57
C ALA A 556 10.38 34.25 15.25
N ASP A 557 10.19 33.32 16.21
CA ASP A 557 11.30 32.72 16.97
C ASP A 557 12.11 31.77 16.08
N VAL A 558 11.42 30.85 15.36
CA VAL A 558 12.06 29.95 14.39
C VAL A 558 12.71 30.76 13.26
N ARG A 559 12.00 31.75 12.71
CA ARG A 559 12.55 32.62 11.66
C ARG A 559 13.77 33.39 12.14
N GLY A 560 13.73 33.97 13.34
CA GLY A 560 14.85 34.68 13.94
C GLY A 560 16.06 33.79 14.20
N LEU A 561 15.84 32.57 14.71
CA LEU A 561 16.89 31.59 14.95
C LEU A 561 17.63 31.22 13.65
N LEU A 562 16.89 30.86 12.61
CA LEU A 562 17.50 30.42 11.34
C LEU A 562 18.11 31.59 10.53
N ALA A 563 17.55 32.80 10.62
CA ALA A 563 18.13 33.99 9.98
C ALA A 563 19.47 34.39 10.63
N ALA A 564 19.58 34.30 11.95
CA ALA A 564 20.85 34.58 12.66
C ALA A 564 21.98 33.62 12.24
N GLU A 565 21.66 32.32 12.06
CA GLU A 565 22.62 31.31 11.59
C GLU A 565 23.03 31.53 10.13
N ALA A 566 22.09 31.91 9.27
CA ALA A 566 22.36 32.22 7.87
C ALA A 566 23.41 33.35 7.72
N VAL A 567 23.41 34.34 8.62
CA VAL A 567 24.39 35.43 8.66
C VAL A 567 25.74 34.93 9.14
N GLN A 568 25.79 34.10 10.19
CA GLN A 568 27.05 33.60 10.75
C GLN A 568 27.70 32.53 9.87
N GLY A 569 26.91 31.62 9.29
CA GLY A 569 27.37 30.58 8.37
C GLY A 569 27.82 31.15 7.00
N GLY A 570 27.27 32.28 6.57
CA GLY A 570 27.66 32.97 5.34
C GLY A 570 29.12 33.42 5.32
N ALA A 571 29.72 33.67 6.48
CA ALA A 571 31.15 33.97 6.59
C ALA A 571 32.08 32.78 6.25
N ARG A 572 31.55 31.56 6.21
CA ARG A 572 32.32 30.33 5.92
C ARG A 572 32.07 29.79 4.49
N ARG A 573 31.11 30.36 3.73
CA ARG A 573 30.80 29.94 2.35
C ARG A 573 31.51 30.79 1.30
N PRO A 574 32.04 30.18 0.19
CA PRO A 574 32.76 30.91 -0.85
C PRO A 574 31.95 31.97 -1.62
N SER A 575 30.62 31.96 -1.56
CA SER A 575 29.75 32.96 -2.17
C SER A 575 28.40 32.96 -1.49
N PRO A 576 28.17 33.71 -0.41
CA PRO A 576 26.86 33.86 0.20
C PRO A 576 25.91 34.66 -0.72
N PRO A 577 24.61 34.27 -0.85
CA PRO A 577 23.60 35.13 -1.44
C PRO A 577 23.46 36.45 -0.63
N ALA A 578 23.02 37.54 -1.27
CA ALA A 578 22.97 38.87 -0.66
C ALA A 578 22.10 38.96 0.61
N THR A 579 21.11 38.10 0.75
CA THR A 579 20.32 37.83 1.95
C THR A 579 19.82 36.38 1.86
N PRO A 580 20.45 35.40 2.57
CA PRO A 580 19.92 34.05 2.55
C PRO A 580 18.61 34.01 3.34
N GLU A 581 17.51 33.73 2.64
CA GLU A 581 16.27 33.41 3.33
C GLU A 581 16.41 32.11 4.11
N PRO A 582 15.84 32.04 5.32
CA PRO A 582 15.89 30.83 6.13
C PRO A 582 15.09 29.70 5.44
N ASP A 583 15.58 28.46 5.56
CA ASP A 583 14.93 27.28 4.99
C ASP A 583 13.73 26.88 5.85
N ILE A 584 12.61 27.55 5.64
CA ILE A 584 11.38 27.40 6.42
C ILE A 584 10.22 27.09 5.47
N PHE A 585 9.36 26.17 5.88
CA PHE A 585 8.03 26.01 5.30
C PHE A 585 6.98 26.21 6.41
N GLU A 586 6.09 27.17 6.20
CA GLU A 586 5.08 27.55 7.18
C GLU A 586 3.75 26.87 6.91
N ILE A 587 3.16 26.26 7.95
CA ILE A 587 1.83 25.62 7.93
C ILE A 587 0.84 26.44 8.77
N PRO A 588 -0.47 26.42 8.44
CA PRO A 588 -1.48 27.10 9.25
C PRO A 588 -1.51 26.61 10.69
N ALA A 589 -1.86 27.50 11.63
CA ALA A 589 -2.11 27.11 13.01
C ALA A 589 -3.31 26.15 13.10
N ALA A 590 -3.16 25.06 13.84
CA ALA A 590 -4.19 24.06 14.04
C ALA A 590 -4.14 23.47 15.45
N THR A 591 -5.16 22.69 15.85
CA THR A 591 -5.12 21.94 17.10
C THR A 591 -4.11 20.80 16.99
N ALA A 592 -3.53 20.40 18.13
CA ALA A 592 -2.48 19.38 18.17
C ALA A 592 -2.89 18.05 17.48
N GLU A 593 -4.18 17.71 17.56
CA GLU A 593 -4.73 16.48 16.98
C GLU A 593 -4.76 16.52 15.44
N VAL A 594 -4.83 17.71 14.84
CA VAL A 594 -4.93 17.91 13.39
C VAL A 594 -3.57 18.22 12.76
N LEU A 595 -2.62 18.75 13.52
CA LEU A 595 -1.28 19.10 13.04
C LEU A 595 -0.62 18.03 12.16
N PRO A 596 -0.65 16.71 12.49
CA PRO A 596 -0.02 15.68 11.66
C PRO A 596 -0.51 15.63 10.20
N LEU A 597 -1.78 16.02 9.96
CA LEU A 597 -2.35 16.09 8.61
C LEU A 597 -1.75 17.24 7.78
N LEU A 598 -1.33 18.32 8.44
CA LEU A 598 -0.74 19.49 7.79
C LEU A 598 0.78 19.32 7.65
N GLU A 599 1.44 18.79 8.66
CA GLU A 599 2.89 18.61 8.75
C GLU A 599 3.44 17.63 7.72
N VAL A 600 2.68 16.58 7.37
CA VAL A 600 3.16 15.56 6.44
C VAL A 600 3.22 16.03 4.99
N ILE A 601 2.33 16.96 4.59
CA ILE A 601 2.24 17.44 3.21
C ILE A 601 3.57 18.05 2.72
N PRO A 602 4.19 19.03 3.43
CA PRO A 602 5.47 19.59 3.01
C PRO A 602 6.59 18.54 2.96
N LEU A 603 6.58 17.52 3.83
CA LEU A 603 7.58 16.45 3.81
C LEU A 603 7.41 15.55 2.57
N GLN A 604 6.18 15.21 2.21
CA GLN A 604 5.87 14.48 0.99
C GLN A 604 6.27 15.26 -0.28
N LEU A 605 5.95 16.55 -0.32
CA LEU A 605 6.31 17.41 -1.45
C LEU A 605 7.81 17.64 -1.57
N LEU A 606 8.53 17.82 -0.46
CA LEU A 606 9.99 17.92 -0.45
C LEU A 606 10.62 16.66 -1.04
N ALA A 607 10.20 15.48 -0.55
CA ALA A 607 10.66 14.19 -1.06
C ALA A 607 10.35 14.04 -2.57
N TYR A 608 9.14 14.39 -2.98
CA TYR A 608 8.69 14.36 -4.37
C TYR A 608 9.56 15.25 -5.28
N TYR A 609 9.75 16.51 -4.93
CA TYR A 609 10.52 17.45 -5.77
C TYR A 609 12.01 17.07 -5.81
N ILE A 610 12.59 16.59 -4.73
CA ILE A 610 13.96 16.05 -4.73
C ILE A 610 14.07 14.88 -5.72
N ALA A 611 13.14 13.92 -5.65
CA ALA A 611 13.13 12.77 -6.54
C ALA A 611 12.93 13.17 -8.01
N ASP A 612 12.01 14.09 -8.29
CA ASP A 612 11.74 14.60 -9.64
C ASP A 612 12.96 15.32 -10.24
N LEU A 613 13.66 16.16 -9.46
CA LEU A 613 14.90 16.84 -9.85
C LEU A 613 16.07 15.87 -10.06
N LYS A 614 16.12 14.77 -9.32
CA LYS A 614 17.11 13.70 -9.52
C LYS A 614 16.80 12.82 -10.71
N GLY A 615 15.59 12.92 -11.30
CA GLY A 615 15.15 12.10 -12.42
C GLY A 615 14.89 10.64 -12.06
N THR A 616 14.61 10.34 -10.79
CA THR A 616 14.24 8.99 -10.35
C THR A 616 12.78 8.69 -10.72
N ASP A 617 12.42 7.41 -10.83
CA ASP A 617 11.04 6.99 -11.05
C ASP A 617 10.25 7.16 -9.75
N VAL A 618 9.41 8.19 -9.68
CA VAL A 618 8.65 8.54 -8.47
C VAL A 618 7.50 7.58 -8.23
N ASP A 619 6.80 7.18 -9.29
CA ASP A 619 5.61 6.31 -9.18
C ASP A 619 5.99 4.84 -8.97
N GLN A 620 7.13 4.42 -9.53
CA GLN A 620 7.65 3.05 -9.47
C GLN A 620 9.14 3.05 -9.07
N PRO A 621 9.45 3.42 -7.82
CA PRO A 621 10.84 3.44 -7.36
C PRO A 621 11.45 2.04 -7.40
N ARG A 622 12.76 1.98 -7.68
CA ARG A 622 13.47 0.69 -7.77
C ARG A 622 13.32 -0.12 -6.49
N ASN A 623 13.21 -1.44 -6.64
CA ASN A 623 13.17 -2.42 -5.53
C ASN A 623 11.97 -2.25 -4.57
N LEU A 624 10.93 -1.51 -4.95
CA LEU A 624 9.72 -1.35 -4.15
C LEU A 624 8.47 -1.82 -4.90
N ALA A 625 7.52 -2.31 -4.15
CA ALA A 625 6.18 -2.67 -4.62
C ALA A 625 5.11 -2.06 -3.72
N LYS A 626 3.95 -1.70 -4.28
CA LYS A 626 2.85 -1.02 -3.55
C LYS A 626 2.33 -1.82 -2.35
N THR A 627 2.26 -3.13 -2.46
CA THR A 627 1.78 -4.01 -1.39
C THR A 627 2.65 -5.26 -1.32
N VAL A 628 3.08 -5.66 -0.14
CA VAL A 628 3.85 -6.89 0.08
C VAL A 628 2.90 -8.02 0.43
N THR A 629 2.69 -8.96 -0.51
CA THR A 629 1.84 -10.16 -0.34
C THR A 629 2.65 -11.45 -0.43
N VAL A 630 3.96 -11.37 -0.31
CA VAL A 630 4.90 -12.50 -0.27
C VAL A 630 5.93 -12.24 0.82
N GLU A 631 6.44 -13.30 1.41
CA GLU A 631 7.60 -13.26 2.31
C GLU A 631 8.91 -13.07 1.58
#